data_e8fab9debc5bce44dec20fe22f56895a
#
_entry.id   e8fab9debc5bce44dec20fe22f56895a
#
_cell.length_a   1.000
_cell.length_b   1.000
_cell.length_c   1.000
_cell.angle_alpha   90.00
_cell.angle_beta   90.00
_cell.angle_gamma   90.00
#
_symmetry.space_group_name_H-M   'P 1'
#
loop_
_entity.id
_entity.type
_entity.pdbx_description
1 polymer ?
#
loop_
_entity_poly.entity_id
_entity_poly.type
_entity_poly.pdbx_seq_one_letter_code
_entity_poly.pdbx_strand_id
1 'polypeptide(L)'
;TVEENPYPVNYKGEYHYRTGSTKQLLQGSALTNFLLRKTGKNWDSVPLENVSVEDLDKESFDIFHREAIRSGRMSKDDLKLSNQDLLEKLNLLDGTLLKRAAVLLFHRNPEKWITGSFVKIGFFETDADLRYQDEVHGSLMIQADRVIDLLYTKYLTAEISYDNITRIEHYPFPKDAVREAVFNALIHQDFSVGVPVQISVYRDKLYISNDCVFPASWTADTLMQKHRSLPHNPDIANTFFRAGFIESW
;
A
#
# COMPACT_ATOMS: atom_id res chain seq x y z
N THR A 1 18.43 -27.26 -17.89
CA THR A 1 17.79 -26.37 -16.91
C THR A 1 18.70 -26.33 -15.69
N VAL A 2 19.19 -25.15 -15.32
CA VAL A 2 19.91 -24.95 -14.06
C VAL A 2 18.85 -24.74 -12.99
N GLU A 3 18.87 -25.55 -11.95
CA GLU A 3 17.97 -25.37 -10.80
C GLU A 3 18.28 -24.05 -10.09
N GLU A 4 17.26 -23.38 -9.60
CA GLU A 4 17.43 -22.14 -8.86
C GLU A 4 18.11 -22.42 -7.53
N ASN A 5 19.24 -21.76 -7.24
CA ASN A 5 19.93 -21.91 -5.98
C ASN A 5 19.10 -21.24 -4.87
N PRO A 6 18.77 -21.96 -3.77
CA PRO A 6 18.00 -21.38 -2.68
C PRO A 6 18.71 -20.25 -1.94
N TYR A 7 20.05 -20.21 -1.99
CA TYR A 7 20.87 -19.18 -1.37
C TYR A 7 21.29 -18.10 -2.38
N PRO A 8 21.47 -16.83 -1.93
CA PRO A 8 21.99 -15.79 -2.79
C PRO A 8 23.44 -16.11 -3.18
N VAL A 9 23.70 -16.21 -4.46
CA VAL A 9 25.05 -16.46 -5.01
C VAL A 9 25.57 -15.19 -5.64
N ASN A 10 26.77 -14.76 -5.22
CA ASN A 10 27.48 -13.67 -5.87
C ASN A 10 28.61 -14.21 -6.75
N TYR A 11 28.98 -13.45 -7.78
CA TYR A 11 30.17 -13.64 -8.58
C TYR A 11 31.04 -12.37 -8.52
N LYS A 12 32.21 -12.46 -7.96
CA LYS A 12 33.12 -11.32 -7.74
C LYS A 12 32.51 -10.15 -6.96
N GLY A 13 31.66 -10.46 -5.98
CA GLY A 13 30.97 -9.46 -5.17
C GLY A 13 29.69 -8.90 -5.80
N GLU A 14 29.34 -9.30 -7.02
CA GLU A 14 28.16 -8.84 -7.75
C GLU A 14 27.04 -9.88 -7.73
N TYR A 15 25.81 -9.44 -7.56
CA TYR A 15 24.61 -10.27 -7.69
C TYR A 15 23.97 -10.00 -9.04
N HIS A 16 23.62 -11.07 -9.73
CA HIS A 16 23.05 -10.99 -11.06
C HIS A 16 21.75 -11.76 -11.15
N TYR A 17 20.82 -11.20 -11.90
CA TYR A 17 19.57 -11.84 -12.26
C TYR A 17 19.53 -12.10 -13.76
N ARG A 18 18.94 -13.23 -14.17
CA ARG A 18 18.79 -13.58 -15.58
C ARG A 18 17.34 -13.45 -15.99
N THR A 19 17.06 -12.60 -16.97
CA THR A 19 15.76 -12.48 -17.63
C THR A 19 15.91 -13.04 -19.04
N GLY A 20 15.39 -14.25 -19.27
CA GLY A 20 15.59 -14.93 -20.56
C GLY A 20 17.08 -15.16 -20.86
N SER A 21 17.57 -14.61 -21.96
CA SER A 21 18.98 -14.69 -22.38
C SER A 21 19.87 -13.58 -21.80
N THR A 22 19.29 -12.56 -21.15
CA THR A 22 20.01 -11.37 -20.69
C THR A 22 20.38 -11.48 -19.21
N LYS A 23 21.64 -11.17 -18.90
CA LYS A 23 22.18 -11.05 -17.53
C LYS A 23 22.09 -9.60 -17.11
N GLN A 24 21.42 -9.32 -15.98
CA GLN A 24 21.31 -7.99 -15.38
C GLN A 24 21.96 -7.97 -14.00
N LEU A 25 22.70 -6.90 -13.72
CA LEU A 25 23.30 -6.65 -12.41
C LEU A 25 22.20 -6.14 -11.46
N LEU A 26 22.07 -6.75 -10.28
CA LEU A 26 21.18 -6.29 -9.22
C LEU A 26 21.88 -5.21 -8.40
N GLN A 27 21.23 -4.05 -8.24
CA GLN A 27 21.72 -2.92 -7.46
C GLN A 27 20.56 -2.26 -6.68
N GLY A 28 20.89 -1.47 -5.66
CA GLY A 28 19.91 -0.68 -4.89
C GLY A 28 18.81 -1.52 -4.29
N SER A 29 17.55 -1.03 -4.38
CA SER A 29 16.36 -1.69 -3.85
C SER A 29 16.12 -3.09 -4.46
N ALA A 30 16.41 -3.28 -5.75
CA ALA A 30 16.28 -4.57 -6.40
C ALA A 30 17.19 -5.64 -5.77
N LEU A 31 18.42 -5.29 -5.43
CA LEU A 31 19.35 -6.18 -4.73
C LEU A 31 18.85 -6.47 -3.30
N THR A 32 18.45 -5.45 -2.58
CA THR A 32 17.93 -5.61 -1.20
C THR A 32 16.71 -6.54 -1.18
N ASN A 33 15.74 -6.32 -2.05
CA ASN A 33 14.55 -7.15 -2.17
C ASN A 33 14.88 -8.59 -2.57
N PHE A 34 15.84 -8.78 -3.48
CA PHE A 34 16.33 -10.11 -3.85
C PHE A 34 16.92 -10.86 -2.65
N LEU A 35 17.79 -10.21 -1.88
CA LEU A 35 18.43 -10.82 -0.71
C LEU A 35 17.41 -11.16 0.37
N LEU A 36 16.45 -10.27 0.65
CA LEU A 36 15.37 -10.51 1.60
C LEU A 36 14.52 -11.73 1.19
N ARG A 37 14.09 -11.80 -0.08
CA ARG A 37 13.32 -12.95 -0.59
C ARG A 37 14.08 -14.27 -0.47
N LYS A 38 15.38 -14.28 -0.70
CA LYS A 38 16.24 -15.48 -0.56
C LYS A 38 16.38 -15.92 0.90
N THR A 39 16.17 -15.02 1.88
CA THR A 39 16.09 -15.34 3.31
C THR A 39 14.67 -15.64 3.78
N GLY A 40 13.69 -15.68 2.86
CA GLY A 40 12.28 -15.92 3.19
C GLY A 40 11.58 -14.71 3.82
N LYS A 41 12.18 -13.51 3.77
CA LYS A 41 11.59 -12.27 4.28
C LYS A 41 11.15 -11.36 3.15
N ASN A 42 10.09 -10.58 3.40
CA ASN A 42 9.67 -9.47 2.55
C ASN A 42 10.15 -8.15 3.15
N TRP A 43 10.10 -7.08 2.38
CA TRP A 43 10.57 -5.77 2.83
C TRP A 43 9.76 -5.25 4.03
N ASP A 44 8.45 -5.44 4.01
CA ASP A 44 7.53 -5.01 5.06
C ASP A 44 7.61 -5.87 6.34
N SER A 45 8.20 -7.08 6.26
CA SER A 45 8.39 -7.98 7.41
C SER A 45 9.70 -7.75 8.19
N VAL A 46 10.53 -6.80 7.76
CA VAL A 46 11.78 -6.46 8.47
C VAL A 46 11.46 -5.71 9.76
N PRO A 47 11.98 -6.15 10.94
CA PRO A 47 11.77 -5.45 12.19
C PRO A 47 12.51 -4.11 12.23
N LEU A 48 11.95 -3.17 13.00
CA LEU A 48 12.54 -1.87 13.30
C LEU A 48 12.95 -1.79 14.76
N GLU A 49 14.09 -1.18 14.99
CA GLU A 49 14.56 -0.82 16.33
C GLU A 49 14.06 0.57 16.74
N ASN A 50 14.07 0.85 18.04
CA ASN A 50 13.71 2.15 18.62
C ASN A 50 12.28 2.63 18.32
N VAL A 51 11.35 1.70 18.21
CA VAL A 51 9.91 1.93 18.15
C VAL A 51 9.20 0.80 18.88
N SER A 52 8.18 1.15 19.67
CA SER A 52 7.44 0.23 20.52
C SER A 52 5.93 0.29 20.24
N VAL A 53 5.15 -0.60 20.82
CA VAL A 53 3.70 -0.64 20.66
C VAL A 53 3.04 0.62 21.25
N GLU A 54 3.63 1.21 22.28
CA GLU A 54 3.16 2.42 22.93
C GLU A 54 3.31 3.67 22.05
N ASP A 55 4.19 3.63 21.04
CA ASP A 55 4.39 4.71 20.07
C ASP A 55 3.33 4.68 18.94
N LEU A 56 2.53 3.61 18.87
CA LEU A 56 1.52 3.45 17.83
C LEU A 56 0.27 4.30 18.12
N ASP A 57 -0.35 4.75 17.05
CA ASP A 57 -1.42 5.72 17.10
C ASP A 57 -2.80 5.08 17.35
N LYS A 58 -3.51 5.59 18.36
CA LYS A 58 -4.83 5.09 18.73
C LYS A 58 -5.86 5.27 17.60
N GLU A 59 -5.84 6.40 16.88
CA GLU A 59 -6.77 6.67 15.77
C GLU A 59 -6.66 5.58 14.69
N SER A 60 -5.44 5.13 14.39
CA SER A 60 -5.16 4.07 13.44
C SER A 60 -5.78 2.73 13.85
N PHE A 61 -5.71 2.37 15.13
CA PHE A 61 -6.40 1.18 15.65
C PHE A 61 -7.91 1.34 15.64
N ASP A 62 -8.44 2.51 15.98
CA ASP A 62 -9.87 2.79 15.96
C ASP A 62 -10.45 2.65 14.53
N ILE A 63 -9.71 3.13 13.51
CA ILE A 63 -10.05 2.92 12.08
C ILE A 63 -10.03 1.44 11.73
N PHE A 64 -8.96 0.72 12.07
CA PHE A 64 -8.86 -0.72 11.82
C PHE A 64 -10.06 -1.48 12.44
N HIS A 65 -10.36 -1.24 13.72
CA HIS A 65 -11.47 -1.90 14.42
C HIS A 65 -12.81 -1.58 13.77
N ARG A 66 -13.09 -0.31 13.45
CA ARG A 66 -14.32 0.11 12.78
C ARG A 66 -14.53 -0.66 11.46
N GLU A 67 -13.51 -0.72 10.62
CA GLU A 67 -13.61 -1.35 9.31
C GLU A 67 -13.65 -2.89 9.42
N ALA A 68 -12.89 -3.48 10.33
CA ALA A 68 -12.92 -4.93 10.60
C ALA A 68 -14.28 -5.42 11.12
N ILE A 69 -14.95 -4.61 11.97
CA ILE A 69 -16.33 -4.88 12.40
C ILE A 69 -17.28 -4.81 11.21
N ARG A 70 -17.15 -3.76 10.40
CA ARG A 70 -18.02 -3.52 9.24
C ARG A 70 -17.90 -4.64 8.20
N SER A 71 -16.70 -5.12 7.95
CA SER A 71 -16.45 -6.19 6.98
C SER A 71 -16.80 -7.59 7.50
N GLY A 72 -16.86 -7.76 8.83
CA GLY A 72 -17.07 -9.07 9.46
C GLY A 72 -15.93 -10.07 9.27
N ARG A 73 -14.74 -9.62 8.85
CA ARG A 73 -13.58 -10.49 8.58
C ARG A 73 -12.76 -10.84 9.81
N MET A 74 -13.07 -10.23 10.94
CA MET A 74 -12.51 -10.59 12.25
C MET A 74 -13.62 -10.91 13.24
N SER A 75 -13.35 -11.82 14.16
CA SER A 75 -14.32 -12.15 15.21
C SER A 75 -14.42 -11.02 16.24
N LYS A 76 -15.56 -10.94 16.94
CA LYS A 76 -15.72 -9.95 18.02
C LYS A 76 -14.72 -10.13 19.16
N ASP A 77 -14.23 -11.34 19.37
CA ASP A 77 -13.23 -11.61 20.42
C ASP A 77 -11.85 -11.16 20.00
N ASP A 78 -11.51 -11.27 18.70
CA ASP A 78 -10.27 -10.74 18.16
C ASP A 78 -10.16 -9.22 18.31
N LEU A 79 -11.29 -8.53 18.21
CA LEU A 79 -11.35 -7.07 18.33
C LEU A 79 -11.34 -6.57 19.78
N LYS A 80 -11.36 -7.48 20.77
CA LYS A 80 -11.16 -7.16 22.19
C LYS A 80 -9.73 -7.39 22.68
N LEU A 81 -8.86 -7.90 21.82
CA LEU A 81 -7.46 -8.13 22.14
C LEU A 81 -6.76 -6.80 22.49
N SER A 82 -5.71 -6.88 23.31
CA SER A 82 -4.81 -5.75 23.47
C SER A 82 -4.14 -5.41 22.14
N ASN A 83 -3.62 -4.18 21.98
CA ASN A 83 -2.89 -3.80 20.77
C ASN A 83 -1.71 -4.75 20.50
N GLN A 84 -1.02 -5.19 21.55
CA GLN A 84 0.08 -6.16 21.46
C GLN A 84 -0.39 -7.49 20.86
N ASP A 85 -1.45 -8.07 21.44
CA ASP A 85 -1.99 -9.37 20.98
C ASP A 85 -2.59 -9.28 19.56
N LEU A 86 -3.20 -8.13 19.24
CA LEU A 86 -3.74 -7.87 17.90
C LEU A 86 -2.60 -7.81 16.86
N LEU A 87 -1.50 -7.10 17.17
CA LEU A 87 -0.34 -7.03 16.29
C LEU A 87 0.31 -8.41 16.08
N GLU A 88 0.41 -9.21 17.14
CA GLU A 88 0.89 -10.60 17.05
C GLU A 88 -0.02 -11.43 16.14
N LYS A 89 -1.33 -11.35 16.33
CA LYS A 89 -2.33 -12.05 15.50
C LYS A 89 -2.29 -11.62 14.03
N LEU A 90 -2.00 -10.35 13.75
CA LEU A 90 -1.83 -9.82 12.40
C LEU A 90 -0.46 -10.14 11.79
N ASN A 91 0.41 -10.84 12.53
CA ASN A 91 1.80 -11.15 12.15
C ASN A 91 2.65 -9.89 11.91
N LEU A 92 2.46 -8.86 12.73
CA LEU A 92 3.15 -7.57 12.62
C LEU A 92 4.33 -7.40 13.58
N LEU A 93 4.65 -8.46 14.33
CA LEU A 93 5.78 -8.54 15.25
C LEU A 93 6.82 -9.58 14.77
N ASP A 94 8.10 -9.32 15.06
CA ASP A 94 9.21 -10.28 14.98
C ASP A 94 9.82 -10.37 16.41
N GLY A 95 9.38 -11.37 17.17
CA GLY A 95 9.60 -11.40 18.62
C GLY A 95 8.89 -10.23 19.31
N THR A 96 9.66 -9.34 19.93
CA THR A 96 9.14 -8.13 20.58
C THR A 96 9.22 -6.88 19.71
N LEU A 97 9.84 -6.98 18.54
CA LEU A 97 10.07 -5.85 17.65
C LEU A 97 8.91 -5.67 16.66
N LEU A 98 8.55 -4.41 16.43
CA LEU A 98 7.58 -4.05 15.39
C LEU A 98 8.21 -4.21 14.00
N LYS A 99 7.49 -4.86 13.09
CA LYS A 99 7.85 -4.90 11.68
C LYS A 99 7.59 -3.54 11.00
N ARG A 100 8.26 -3.26 9.87
CA ARG A 100 7.97 -2.07 9.04
C ARG A 100 6.48 -1.94 8.72
N ALA A 101 5.81 -3.06 8.43
CA ALA A 101 4.36 -3.09 8.22
C ALA A 101 3.58 -2.52 9.40
N ALA A 102 3.93 -2.88 10.65
CA ALA A 102 3.26 -2.36 11.85
C ALA A 102 3.38 -0.84 11.96
N VAL A 103 4.60 -0.32 11.71
CA VAL A 103 4.86 1.12 11.76
C VAL A 103 4.13 1.86 10.64
N LEU A 104 4.15 1.34 9.40
CA LEU A 104 3.39 1.92 8.30
C LEU A 104 1.88 1.94 8.58
N LEU A 105 1.35 0.86 9.13
CA LEU A 105 -0.10 0.68 9.34
C LEU A 105 -0.62 1.49 10.52
N PHE A 106 0.17 1.63 11.61
CA PHE A 106 -0.36 2.11 12.88
C PHE A 106 0.42 3.25 13.53
N HIS A 107 1.60 3.65 13.03
CA HIS A 107 2.33 4.76 13.62
C HIS A 107 1.85 6.11 13.06
N ARG A 108 1.68 7.11 13.94
CA ARG A 108 1.19 8.45 13.55
C ARG A 108 2.09 9.16 12.54
N ASN A 109 3.39 8.94 12.61
CA ASN A 109 4.38 9.51 11.70
C ASN A 109 5.35 8.44 11.22
N PRO A 110 4.94 7.56 10.26
CA PRO A 110 5.80 6.51 9.74
C PRO A 110 7.00 7.05 8.97
N GLU A 111 6.93 8.27 8.44
CA GLU A 111 7.99 8.91 7.67
C GLU A 111 9.29 9.12 8.47
N LYS A 112 9.22 9.07 9.79
CA LYS A 112 10.40 9.07 10.67
C LYS A 112 11.35 7.91 10.37
N TRP A 113 10.82 6.76 9.92
CA TRP A 113 11.57 5.54 9.60
C TRP A 113 11.54 5.20 8.11
N ILE A 114 10.48 5.58 7.42
CA ILE A 114 10.19 5.16 6.05
C ILE A 114 9.81 6.41 5.23
N THR A 115 10.81 6.99 4.58
CA THR A 115 10.64 8.20 3.75
C THR A 115 9.62 7.95 2.64
N GLY A 116 8.80 8.96 2.33
CA GLY A 116 7.81 8.89 1.25
C GLY A 116 6.56 8.06 1.59
N SER A 117 6.36 7.68 2.86
CA SER A 117 5.18 6.94 3.29
C SER A 117 3.95 7.85 3.49
N PHE A 118 3.61 8.64 2.49
CA PHE A 118 2.42 9.48 2.41
C PHE A 118 1.81 9.45 1.01
N VAL A 119 0.63 10.04 0.83
CA VAL A 119 -0.02 10.18 -0.48
C VAL A 119 -0.05 11.64 -0.88
N LYS A 120 0.35 11.92 -2.12
CA LYS A 120 0.29 13.25 -2.73
C LYS A 120 -0.85 13.30 -3.74
N ILE A 121 -1.73 14.30 -3.62
CA ILE A 121 -2.86 14.50 -4.52
C ILE A 121 -2.72 15.87 -5.17
N GLY A 122 -2.81 15.93 -6.49
CA GLY A 122 -2.78 17.19 -7.25
C GLY A 122 -3.97 17.30 -8.20
N PHE A 123 -4.55 18.50 -8.31
CA PHE A 123 -5.51 18.81 -9.35
C PHE A 123 -4.82 19.58 -10.48
N PHE A 124 -4.92 19.05 -11.68
CA PHE A 124 -4.29 19.57 -12.88
C PHE A 124 -5.33 20.06 -13.88
N GLU A 125 -5.14 21.26 -14.40
CA GLU A 125 -5.92 21.75 -15.56
C GLU A 125 -5.34 21.17 -16.86
N THR A 126 -4.00 21.13 -16.95
CA THR A 126 -3.22 20.47 -18.00
C THR A 126 -2.02 19.79 -17.36
N ASP A 127 -1.28 18.97 -18.10
CA ASP A 127 -0.08 18.28 -17.57
C ASP A 127 0.97 19.24 -17.00
N ALA A 128 0.98 20.51 -17.45
CA ALA A 128 1.90 21.55 -16.98
C ALA A 128 1.28 22.53 -15.97
N ASP A 129 -0.03 22.47 -15.71
CA ASP A 129 -0.74 23.44 -14.87
C ASP A 129 -1.38 22.75 -13.65
N LEU A 130 -0.59 22.68 -12.58
CA LEU A 130 -1.04 22.24 -11.26
C LEU A 130 -1.76 23.40 -10.56
N ARG A 131 -3.04 23.26 -10.30
CA ARG A 131 -3.88 24.29 -9.64
C ARG A 131 -3.74 24.28 -8.13
N TYR A 132 -3.83 23.10 -7.53
CA TYR A 132 -3.66 22.91 -6.10
C TYR A 132 -3.27 21.45 -5.79
N GLN A 133 -2.69 21.26 -4.62
CA GLN A 133 -2.27 19.94 -4.16
C GLN A 133 -2.46 19.81 -2.64
N ASP A 134 -2.56 18.56 -2.19
CA ASP A 134 -2.54 18.17 -0.78
C ASP A 134 -1.60 16.99 -0.58
N GLU A 135 -1.13 16.85 0.65
CA GLU A 135 -0.37 15.69 1.11
C GLU A 135 -1.12 15.05 2.27
N VAL A 136 -1.35 13.75 2.19
CA VAL A 136 -2.05 12.99 3.23
C VAL A 136 -1.02 12.15 3.97
N HIS A 137 -0.64 12.66 5.15
CA HIS A 137 0.33 12.05 6.05
C HIS A 137 -0.36 11.16 7.09
N GLY A 138 0.46 10.43 7.86
CA GLY A 138 0.02 9.53 8.92
C GLY A 138 0.14 8.07 8.54
N SER A 139 -0.43 7.21 9.36
CA SER A 139 -0.44 5.76 9.09
C SER A 139 -1.21 5.41 7.82
N LEU A 140 -0.96 4.23 7.24
CA LEU A 140 -1.73 3.75 6.09
C LEU A 140 -3.22 3.59 6.40
N MET A 141 -3.61 3.34 7.66
CA MET A 141 -5.02 3.32 8.08
C MET A 141 -5.65 4.71 7.94
N ILE A 142 -4.94 5.75 8.39
CA ILE A 142 -5.38 7.15 8.25
C ILE A 142 -5.38 7.57 6.77
N GLN A 143 -4.35 7.22 6.02
CA GLN A 143 -4.26 7.56 4.60
C GLN A 143 -5.40 6.91 3.80
N ALA A 144 -5.70 5.63 4.05
CA ALA A 144 -6.79 4.91 3.38
C ALA A 144 -8.17 5.56 3.62
N ASP A 145 -8.42 6.05 4.84
CA ASP A 145 -9.66 6.73 5.20
C ASP A 145 -9.72 8.13 4.55
N ARG A 146 -8.68 8.94 4.76
CA ARG A 146 -8.65 10.37 4.38
C ARG A 146 -8.49 10.62 2.88
N VAL A 147 -7.73 9.79 2.16
CA VAL A 147 -7.54 9.96 0.72
C VAL A 147 -8.85 9.84 -0.03
N ILE A 148 -9.66 8.83 0.29
CA ILE A 148 -10.96 8.64 -0.36
C ILE A 148 -11.91 9.79 -0.02
N ASP A 149 -11.96 10.19 1.26
CA ASP A 149 -12.78 11.33 1.66
C ASP A 149 -12.37 12.62 0.93
N LEU A 150 -11.07 12.92 0.90
CA LEU A 150 -10.54 14.13 0.25
C LEU A 150 -10.79 14.13 -1.26
N LEU A 151 -10.66 12.98 -1.93
CA LEU A 151 -10.97 12.88 -3.36
C LEU A 151 -12.42 13.24 -3.66
N TYR A 152 -13.38 12.72 -2.88
CA TYR A 152 -14.81 12.93 -3.13
C TYR A 152 -15.38 14.24 -2.53
N THR A 153 -14.67 14.90 -1.63
CA THR A 153 -15.10 16.18 -1.06
C THR A 153 -14.45 17.40 -1.73
N LYS A 154 -13.25 17.25 -2.30
CA LYS A 154 -12.49 18.39 -2.83
C LYS A 154 -12.11 18.26 -4.30
N TYR A 155 -11.72 17.07 -4.75
CA TYR A 155 -11.10 16.87 -6.06
C TYR A 155 -12.06 16.43 -7.15
N LEU A 156 -13.01 15.56 -6.83
CA LEU A 156 -13.98 15.02 -7.78
C LEU A 156 -15.29 15.78 -7.64
N THR A 157 -15.62 16.55 -8.67
CA THR A 157 -16.87 17.31 -8.68
C THR A 157 -18.02 16.41 -9.16
N ALA A 158 -19.07 16.29 -8.36
CA ALA A 158 -20.28 15.59 -8.75
C ALA A 158 -21.15 16.47 -9.66
N GLU A 159 -21.69 15.89 -10.73
CA GLU A 159 -22.81 16.46 -11.45
C GLU A 159 -24.09 16.26 -10.64
N ILE A 160 -24.83 17.34 -10.46
CA ILE A 160 -26.07 17.30 -9.68
C ILE A 160 -27.25 17.19 -10.63
N SER A 161 -28.04 16.15 -10.46
CA SER A 161 -29.36 15.99 -11.09
C SER A 161 -30.45 15.90 -10.05
N TYR A 162 -31.71 16.00 -10.46
CA TYR A 162 -32.86 15.85 -9.58
C TYR A 162 -33.82 14.82 -10.16
N ASP A 163 -34.23 13.87 -9.34
CA ASP A 163 -35.39 13.03 -9.59
C ASP A 163 -36.51 13.50 -8.65
N ASN A 164 -37.47 14.24 -9.22
CA ASN A 164 -38.46 15.00 -8.47
C ASN A 164 -37.81 15.96 -7.47
N ILE A 165 -37.94 15.68 -6.17
CA ILE A 165 -37.35 16.47 -5.06
C ILE A 165 -36.04 15.85 -4.55
N THR A 166 -35.65 14.67 -5.05
CA THR A 166 -34.45 13.97 -4.59
C THR A 166 -33.24 14.44 -5.39
N ARG A 167 -32.25 15.01 -4.69
CA ARG A 167 -30.95 15.35 -5.27
C ARG A 167 -30.15 14.07 -5.50
N ILE A 168 -29.65 13.89 -6.73
CA ILE A 168 -28.78 12.79 -7.12
C ILE A 168 -27.42 13.36 -7.51
N GLU A 169 -26.36 12.82 -6.95
CA GLU A 169 -24.97 13.19 -7.24
C GLU A 169 -24.34 12.11 -8.11
N HIS A 170 -23.86 12.50 -9.28
CA HIS A 170 -23.17 11.63 -10.22
C HIS A 170 -21.68 12.01 -10.25
N TYR A 171 -20.86 11.18 -9.63
CA TYR A 171 -19.41 11.35 -9.72
C TYR A 171 -18.86 10.77 -11.02
N PRO A 172 -17.82 11.37 -11.61
CA PRO A 172 -17.24 10.91 -12.89
C PRO A 172 -16.62 9.51 -12.77
N PHE A 173 -16.25 9.10 -11.55
CA PHE A 173 -15.67 7.78 -11.28
C PHE A 173 -16.44 7.09 -10.16
N PRO A 174 -16.77 5.78 -10.30
CA PRO A 174 -17.40 5.00 -9.26
C PRO A 174 -16.53 4.93 -8.00
N LYS A 175 -17.11 5.21 -6.82
CA LYS A 175 -16.37 5.30 -5.57
C LYS A 175 -15.63 4.00 -5.24
N ASP A 176 -16.25 2.86 -5.47
CA ASP A 176 -15.64 1.55 -5.16
C ASP A 176 -14.42 1.28 -6.07
N ALA A 177 -14.48 1.66 -7.35
CA ALA A 177 -13.35 1.50 -8.27
C ALA A 177 -12.16 2.40 -7.88
N VAL A 178 -12.41 3.67 -7.51
CA VAL A 178 -11.35 4.58 -7.02
C VAL A 178 -10.76 4.06 -5.72
N ARG A 179 -11.61 3.62 -4.79
CA ARG A 179 -11.19 3.03 -3.51
C ARG A 179 -10.29 1.82 -3.72
N GLU A 180 -10.68 0.90 -4.58
CA GLU A 180 -9.87 -0.28 -4.92
C GLU A 180 -8.53 0.11 -5.53
N ALA A 181 -8.51 1.04 -6.48
CA ALA A 181 -7.28 1.49 -7.11
C ALA A 181 -6.33 2.18 -6.12
N VAL A 182 -6.83 3.02 -5.22
CA VAL A 182 -6.03 3.67 -4.17
C VAL A 182 -5.45 2.62 -3.22
N PHE A 183 -6.26 1.67 -2.76
CA PHE A 183 -5.78 0.63 -1.82
C PHE A 183 -4.77 -0.30 -2.49
N ASN A 184 -4.97 -0.65 -3.75
CA ASN A 184 -3.99 -1.40 -4.54
C ASN A 184 -2.68 -0.62 -4.66
N ALA A 185 -2.71 0.69 -4.92
CA ALA A 185 -1.51 1.50 -4.95
C ALA A 185 -0.75 1.48 -3.61
N LEU A 186 -1.45 1.58 -2.48
CA LEU A 186 -0.84 1.53 -1.14
C LEU A 186 -0.20 0.18 -0.83
N ILE A 187 -0.87 -0.93 -1.09
CA ILE A 187 -0.34 -2.27 -0.77
C ILE A 187 0.78 -2.73 -1.71
N HIS A 188 0.80 -2.19 -2.94
CA HIS A 188 1.83 -2.53 -3.94
C HIS A 188 2.98 -1.52 -3.99
N GLN A 189 2.92 -0.42 -3.22
CA GLN A 189 3.99 0.58 -3.18
C GLN A 189 5.33 -0.04 -2.74
N ASP A 190 6.39 0.22 -3.50
CA ASP A 190 7.77 -0.04 -3.03
C ASP A 190 8.22 1.12 -2.14
N PHE A 191 7.97 0.98 -0.84
CA PHE A 191 8.38 2.00 0.14
C PHE A 191 9.91 2.12 0.29
N SER A 192 10.69 1.22 -0.29
CA SER A 192 12.16 1.28 -0.22
C SER A 192 12.76 2.36 -1.11
N VAL A 193 12.02 2.86 -2.08
CA VAL A 193 12.48 3.92 -3.01
C VAL A 193 12.29 5.33 -2.46
N GLY A 194 11.48 5.50 -1.40
CA GLY A 194 11.25 6.80 -0.75
C GLY A 194 10.40 7.79 -1.56
N VAL A 195 9.65 7.32 -2.54
CA VAL A 195 8.72 8.14 -3.36
C VAL A 195 7.30 7.90 -2.88
N PRO A 196 6.47 8.94 -2.68
CA PRO A 196 5.08 8.77 -2.26
C PRO A 196 4.18 8.25 -3.38
N VAL A 197 3.06 7.63 -3.01
CA VAL A 197 1.97 7.40 -3.95
C VAL A 197 1.44 8.75 -4.44
N GLN A 198 1.22 8.86 -5.76
CA GLN A 198 0.79 10.11 -6.38
C GLN A 198 -0.56 9.92 -7.08
N ILE A 199 -1.47 10.86 -6.83
CA ILE A 199 -2.78 10.90 -7.46
C ILE A 199 -2.91 12.21 -8.22
N SER A 200 -3.02 12.13 -9.55
CA SER A 200 -3.21 13.28 -10.43
C SER A 200 -4.65 13.29 -10.93
N VAL A 201 -5.41 14.29 -10.49
CA VAL A 201 -6.81 14.47 -10.83
C VAL A 201 -6.93 15.54 -11.92
N TYR A 202 -7.65 15.21 -12.97
CA TYR A 202 -8.05 16.09 -14.07
C TYR A 202 -9.58 16.17 -14.13
N ARG A 203 -10.12 16.99 -14.99
CA ARG A 203 -11.58 17.09 -15.15
C ARG A 203 -12.23 15.80 -15.64
N ASP A 204 -11.53 15.05 -16.51
CA ASP A 204 -12.05 13.89 -17.23
C ASP A 204 -11.27 12.59 -16.97
N LYS A 205 -10.17 12.66 -16.21
CA LYS A 205 -9.29 11.51 -15.95
C LYS A 205 -8.66 11.56 -14.57
N LEU A 206 -8.30 10.41 -14.07
CA LEU A 206 -7.64 10.21 -12.79
C LEU A 206 -6.46 9.24 -13.00
N TYR A 207 -5.27 9.65 -12.60
CA TYR A 207 -4.08 8.80 -12.53
C TYR A 207 -3.72 8.51 -11.09
N ILE A 208 -3.50 7.24 -10.77
CA ILE A 208 -2.96 6.80 -9.49
C ILE A 208 -1.65 6.09 -9.81
N SER A 209 -0.55 6.62 -9.32
CA SER A 209 0.80 6.16 -9.61
C SER A 209 1.52 5.73 -8.33
N ASN A 210 2.11 4.56 -8.36
CA ASN A 210 2.95 4.03 -7.30
C ASN A 210 4.18 3.33 -7.90
N ASP A 211 5.29 3.36 -7.17
CA ASP A 211 6.47 2.56 -7.53
C ASP A 211 6.24 1.11 -7.13
N CYS A 212 6.45 0.19 -8.06
CA CYS A 212 6.39 -1.25 -7.78
C CYS A 212 7.31 -2.03 -8.71
N VAL A 213 7.72 -3.22 -8.27
CA VAL A 213 8.52 -4.14 -9.07
C VAL A 213 7.65 -5.33 -9.48
N PHE A 214 7.33 -5.42 -10.76
CA PHE A 214 6.64 -6.58 -11.32
C PHE A 214 7.57 -7.76 -11.57
N PRO A 215 7.07 -9.00 -11.52
CA PRO A 215 7.79 -10.15 -12.03
C PRO A 215 8.25 -9.91 -13.47
N ALA A 216 9.48 -10.33 -13.81
CA ALA A 216 10.05 -10.11 -15.13
C ALA A 216 9.26 -10.72 -16.30
N SER A 217 8.39 -11.71 -16.00
CA SER A 217 7.49 -12.34 -16.96
C SER A 217 6.18 -11.55 -17.20
N TRP A 218 5.91 -10.51 -16.41
CA TRP A 218 4.68 -9.74 -16.55
C TRP A 218 4.86 -8.60 -17.54
N THR A 219 3.82 -8.39 -18.34
CA THR A 219 3.70 -7.32 -19.33
C THR A 219 2.43 -6.52 -19.04
N ALA A 220 2.24 -5.39 -19.73
CA ALA A 220 0.99 -4.64 -19.66
C ALA A 220 -0.23 -5.54 -20.01
N ASP A 221 -0.10 -6.41 -21.01
CA ASP A 221 -1.16 -7.35 -21.39
C ASP A 221 -1.46 -8.36 -20.27
N THR A 222 -0.45 -8.79 -19.51
CA THR A 222 -0.64 -9.67 -18.34
C THR A 222 -1.46 -8.96 -17.26
N LEU A 223 -1.20 -7.67 -17.02
CA LEU A 223 -1.92 -6.88 -16.04
C LEU A 223 -3.39 -6.63 -16.43
N MET A 224 -3.69 -6.58 -17.72
CA MET A 224 -5.05 -6.39 -18.25
C MET A 224 -5.90 -7.67 -18.20
N GLN A 225 -5.27 -8.82 -17.98
CA GLN A 225 -5.93 -10.12 -17.90
C GLN A 225 -6.03 -10.63 -16.46
N LYS A 226 -6.81 -11.67 -16.23
CA LYS A 226 -6.84 -12.34 -14.93
C LYS A 226 -5.45 -12.91 -14.62
N HIS A 227 -4.81 -12.38 -13.61
CA HIS A 227 -3.49 -12.78 -13.14
C HIS A 227 -3.52 -13.03 -11.63
N ARG A 228 -2.48 -13.69 -11.15
CA ARG A 228 -2.28 -13.95 -9.73
C ARG A 228 -1.88 -12.65 -9.02
N SER A 229 -2.52 -12.30 -7.92
CA SER A 229 -2.07 -11.19 -7.09
C SER A 229 -0.77 -11.58 -6.37
N LEU A 230 0.22 -10.70 -6.43
CA LEU A 230 1.50 -10.84 -5.75
C LEU A 230 1.80 -9.52 -5.03
N PRO A 231 1.24 -9.30 -3.84
CA PRO A 231 1.44 -8.04 -3.14
C PRO A 231 2.92 -7.82 -2.83
N HIS A 232 3.40 -6.59 -3.06
CA HIS A 232 4.77 -6.21 -2.73
C HIS A 232 5.00 -6.24 -1.22
N ASN A 233 3.96 -5.90 -0.45
CA ASN A 233 3.95 -5.84 1.01
C ASN A 233 2.90 -6.80 1.58
N PRO A 234 3.21 -8.10 1.75
CA PRO A 234 2.23 -9.12 2.15
C PRO A 234 1.63 -8.91 3.54
N ASP A 235 2.41 -8.40 4.52
CA ASP A 235 1.92 -8.15 5.87
C ASP A 235 0.94 -6.96 5.88
N ILE A 236 1.21 -5.91 5.09
CA ILE A 236 0.28 -4.79 4.86
C ILE A 236 -0.98 -5.29 4.16
N ALA A 237 -0.86 -6.05 3.08
CA ALA A 237 -1.99 -6.58 2.32
C ALA A 237 -2.90 -7.48 3.19
N ASN A 238 -2.31 -8.35 4.03
CA ASN A 238 -3.08 -9.17 4.97
C ASN A 238 -3.86 -8.31 5.97
N THR A 239 -3.26 -7.24 6.47
CA THR A 239 -3.92 -6.35 7.42
C THR A 239 -5.05 -5.56 6.76
N PHE A 240 -4.85 -5.06 5.54
CA PHE A 240 -5.89 -4.41 4.74
C PHE A 240 -7.05 -5.37 4.42
N PHE A 241 -6.74 -6.63 4.10
CA PHE A 241 -7.77 -7.65 3.94
C PHE A 241 -8.56 -7.88 5.23
N ARG A 242 -7.89 -8.02 6.39
CA ARG A 242 -8.55 -8.20 7.68
C ARG A 242 -9.42 -7.00 8.08
N ALA A 243 -8.99 -5.80 7.76
CA ALA A 243 -9.79 -4.59 7.93
C ALA A 243 -10.99 -4.52 6.97
N GLY A 244 -10.97 -5.24 5.84
CA GLY A 244 -12.01 -5.17 4.82
C GLY A 244 -11.81 -4.03 3.81
N PHE A 245 -10.61 -3.52 3.71
CA PHE A 245 -10.26 -2.50 2.72
C PHE A 245 -10.13 -3.08 1.32
N ILE A 246 -9.60 -4.27 1.20
CA ILE A 246 -9.47 -4.99 -0.09
C ILE A 246 -10.27 -6.28 -0.07
N GLU A 247 -10.71 -6.72 -1.25
CA GLU A 247 -11.33 -8.03 -1.44
C GLU A 247 -10.29 -9.15 -1.32
N SER A 248 -10.66 -10.39 -1.59
CA SER A 248 -9.72 -11.50 -1.62
C SER A 248 -8.69 -11.32 -2.74
N TRP A 249 -7.49 -11.78 -2.51
CA TRP A 249 -6.34 -11.72 -3.44
C TRP A 249 -5.78 -13.11 -3.72
#